data_ce5d7f90fd652dfb8c0c75cae2193a0a
#
_entry.id   ce5d7f90fd652dfb8c0c75cae2193a0a
#
_cell.length_a   1.000
_cell.length_b   1.000
_cell.length_c   1.000
_cell.angle_alpha   90.00
_cell.angle_beta   90.00
_cell.angle_gamma   90.00
#
_symmetry.space_group_name_H-M   'P 1'
#
loop_
_entity.id
_entity.type
_entity.pdbx_description
1 polymer ?
#
loop_
_entity_poly.entity_id
_entity_poly.type
_entity_poly.pdbx_seq_one_letter_code
_entity_poly.pdbx_strand_id
1 'polypeptide(L)'
;MLERCWIAELNGENVGCVMLVKDRPGVARIRLLLVDPRARGLGLGQRLVDECVKFARKAGYKKITLWTHSILAAARHTYEKAGFTLTSSEKKHSWGKDVVAEYWDLDL
;
A
#
# COMPACT_ATOMS: atom_id res chain seq x y z
N MET A 1 -2.02 14.63 -5.23
CA MET A 1 -0.75 14.91 -5.94
C MET A 1 0.22 13.75 -5.72
N LEU A 2 0.81 13.25 -6.80
CA LEU A 2 1.79 12.18 -6.74
C LEU A 2 3.08 12.66 -6.07
N GLU A 3 3.50 11.98 -5.03
CA GLU A 3 4.81 12.25 -4.40
C GLU A 3 5.89 11.42 -5.06
N ARG A 4 5.63 10.12 -5.25
CA ARG A 4 6.62 9.24 -5.84
C ARG A 4 6.01 7.91 -6.28
N CYS A 5 6.61 7.31 -7.29
CA CYS A 5 6.28 5.97 -7.74
C CYS A 5 7.55 5.13 -7.78
N TRP A 6 7.48 3.92 -7.26
CA TRP A 6 8.58 2.95 -7.32
C TRP A 6 8.17 1.79 -8.21
N ILE A 7 9.11 1.35 -9.02
CA ILE A 7 8.91 0.22 -9.92
C ILE A 7 9.95 -0.84 -9.59
N ALA A 8 9.50 -2.08 -9.39
CA ALA A 8 10.37 -3.21 -9.18
C ALA A 8 10.62 -3.91 -10.51
N GLU A 9 11.88 -4.20 -10.81
CA GLU A 9 12.28 -4.91 -12.02
C GLU A 9 12.92 -6.23 -11.66
N LEU A 10 12.66 -7.24 -12.49
CA LEU A 10 13.30 -8.56 -12.40
C LEU A 10 13.66 -8.99 -13.80
N ASN A 11 14.95 -9.23 -14.03
CA ASN A 11 15.47 -9.63 -15.36
C ASN A 11 15.05 -8.67 -16.47
N GLY A 12 15.04 -7.36 -16.18
CA GLY A 12 14.68 -6.34 -17.15
C GLY A 12 13.18 -6.12 -17.35
N GLU A 13 12.33 -6.85 -16.64
CA GLU A 13 10.88 -6.70 -16.73
C GLU A 13 10.32 -6.02 -15.47
N ASN A 14 9.31 -5.17 -15.65
CA ASN A 14 8.60 -4.56 -14.54
C ASN A 14 7.67 -5.60 -13.91
N VAL A 15 7.89 -5.92 -12.65
CA VAL A 15 7.13 -6.95 -11.94
C VAL A 15 6.35 -6.41 -10.75
N GLY A 16 6.42 -5.12 -10.49
CA GLY A 16 5.65 -4.52 -9.41
C GLY A 16 5.80 -3.03 -9.38
N CYS A 17 4.87 -2.37 -8.69
CA CYS A 17 4.96 -0.93 -8.47
C CYS A 17 4.15 -0.53 -7.25
N VAL A 18 4.48 0.64 -6.71
CA VAL A 18 3.72 1.27 -5.64
C VAL A 18 3.72 2.78 -5.85
N MET A 19 2.59 3.42 -5.59
CA MET A 19 2.45 4.87 -5.68
C MET A 19 2.17 5.46 -4.31
N LEU A 20 2.89 6.54 -3.99
CA LEU A 20 2.65 7.33 -2.79
C LEU A 20 2.20 8.72 -3.21
N VAL A 21 1.10 9.19 -2.62
CA VAL A 21 0.55 10.52 -2.89
C VAL A 21 0.42 11.28 -1.58
N LYS A 22 0.37 12.61 -1.68
CA LYS A 22 0.01 13.44 -0.53
C LYS A 22 -1.50 13.42 -0.36
N ASP A 23 -1.97 13.00 0.81
CA ASP A 23 -3.40 12.97 1.11
C ASP A 23 -3.85 14.32 1.69
N ARG A 24 -3.14 14.78 2.72
CA ARG A 24 -3.36 16.07 3.39
C ARG A 24 -2.08 16.43 4.14
N PRO A 25 -1.96 17.65 4.68
CA PRO A 25 -0.75 18.03 5.39
C PRO A 25 -0.35 17.02 6.46
N GLY A 26 0.87 16.51 6.37
CA GLY A 26 1.41 15.53 7.30
C GLY A 26 0.99 14.08 7.05
N VAL A 27 0.11 13.82 6.08
CA VAL A 27 -0.41 12.48 5.80
C VAL A 27 -0.18 12.12 4.34
N ALA A 28 0.54 11.03 4.11
CA ALA A 28 0.71 10.44 2.79
C ALA A 28 -0.25 9.25 2.63
N ARG A 29 -0.53 8.88 1.40
CA ARG A 29 -1.40 7.74 1.09
C ARG A 29 -0.74 6.82 0.08
N ILE A 30 -0.77 5.53 0.35
CA ILE A 30 -0.43 4.52 -0.65
C ILE A 30 -1.68 4.32 -1.51
N ARG A 31 -1.57 4.66 -2.80
CA ARG A 31 -2.69 4.56 -3.72
C ARG A 31 -2.76 3.25 -4.46
N LEU A 32 -1.62 2.68 -4.74
CA LEU A 32 -1.54 1.52 -5.61
C LEU A 32 -0.36 0.67 -5.15
N LEU A 33 -0.60 -0.62 -5.01
CA LEU A 33 0.45 -1.61 -4.80
C LEU A 33 0.12 -2.80 -5.69
N LEU A 34 0.95 -3.02 -6.70
CA LEU A 34 0.81 -4.14 -7.62
C LEU A 34 2.07 -4.98 -7.64
N VAL A 35 1.90 -6.29 -7.62
CA VAL A 35 2.99 -7.24 -7.78
C VAL A 35 2.53 -8.29 -8.78
N ASP A 36 3.34 -8.48 -9.84
CA ASP A 36 3.06 -9.47 -10.87
C ASP A 36 2.99 -10.85 -10.21
N PRO A 37 1.98 -11.67 -10.52
CA PRO A 37 1.88 -13.02 -9.97
C PRO A 37 3.14 -13.86 -10.14
N ARG A 38 3.90 -13.66 -11.22
CA ARG A 38 5.17 -14.36 -11.46
C ARG A 38 6.25 -14.02 -10.44
N ALA A 39 6.14 -12.86 -9.81
CA ALA A 39 7.12 -12.37 -8.84
C ALA A 39 6.65 -12.52 -7.39
N ARG A 40 5.48 -13.10 -7.15
CA ARG A 40 4.99 -13.32 -5.81
C ARG A 40 5.88 -14.33 -5.08
N GLY A 41 5.97 -14.16 -3.76
CA GLY A 41 6.83 -15.01 -2.94
C GLY A 41 8.27 -14.52 -2.84
N LEU A 42 8.63 -13.45 -3.55
CA LEU A 42 9.96 -12.86 -3.50
C LEU A 42 10.08 -11.70 -2.53
N GLY A 43 9.00 -11.38 -1.80
CA GLY A 43 9.01 -10.28 -0.85
C GLY A 43 8.96 -8.90 -1.49
N LEU A 44 8.60 -8.78 -2.77
CA LEU A 44 8.59 -7.49 -3.47
C LEU A 44 7.56 -6.52 -2.91
N GLY A 45 6.36 -7.00 -2.57
CA GLY A 45 5.34 -6.15 -1.96
C GLY A 45 5.83 -5.49 -0.69
N GLN A 46 6.49 -6.27 0.16
CA GLN A 46 7.06 -5.77 1.41
C GLN A 46 8.14 -4.72 1.13
N ARG A 47 9.03 -4.99 0.18
CA ARG A 47 10.09 -4.04 -0.17
C ARG A 47 9.54 -2.74 -0.72
N LEU A 48 8.50 -2.80 -1.55
CA LEU A 48 7.87 -1.61 -2.10
C LEU A 48 7.23 -0.77 -1.00
N VAL A 49 6.51 -1.40 -0.08
CA VAL A 49 5.91 -0.70 1.07
C VAL A 49 7.00 -0.10 1.96
N ASP A 50 8.09 -0.83 2.21
CA ASP A 50 9.20 -0.32 3.01
C ASP A 50 9.84 0.92 2.40
N GLU A 51 9.96 0.98 1.07
CA GLU A 51 10.46 2.17 0.39
C GLU A 51 9.54 3.36 0.59
N CYS A 52 8.22 3.15 0.53
CA CYS A 52 7.25 4.20 0.83
C CYS A 52 7.42 4.74 2.24
N VAL A 53 7.58 3.87 3.21
CA VAL A 53 7.75 4.24 4.62
C VAL A 53 9.02 5.05 4.81
N LYS A 54 10.13 4.61 4.24
CA LYS A 54 11.40 5.34 4.31
C LYS A 54 11.29 6.74 3.71
N PHE A 55 10.70 6.84 2.53
CA PHE A 55 10.51 8.12 1.86
C PHE A 55 9.64 9.06 2.69
N ALA A 56 8.52 8.57 3.19
CA ALA A 56 7.58 9.38 3.96
C ALA A 56 8.24 9.92 5.24
N ARG A 57 9.04 9.11 5.93
CA ARG A 57 9.78 9.56 7.11
C ARG A 57 10.76 10.67 6.75
N LYS A 58 11.54 10.49 5.68
CA LYS A 58 12.50 11.49 5.23
C LYS A 58 11.84 12.79 4.79
N ALA A 59 10.66 12.68 4.17
CA ALA A 59 9.92 13.83 3.69
C ALA A 59 9.17 14.57 4.81
N GLY A 60 9.20 14.05 6.04
CA GLY A 60 8.58 14.71 7.18
C GLY A 60 7.11 14.39 7.39
N TYR A 61 6.57 13.42 6.71
CA TYR A 61 5.19 12.98 6.97
C TYR A 61 5.08 12.34 8.35
N LYS A 62 3.93 12.50 8.97
CA LYS A 62 3.65 11.94 10.29
C LYS A 62 2.87 10.64 10.24
N LYS A 63 2.20 10.39 9.12
CA LYS A 63 1.32 9.21 8.97
C LYS A 63 1.24 8.79 7.51
N ILE A 64 1.10 7.51 7.28
CA ILE A 64 0.71 6.94 5.98
C ILE A 64 -0.64 6.26 6.17
N THR A 65 -1.57 6.51 5.25
CA THR A 65 -2.87 5.85 5.23
C THR A 65 -3.02 5.07 3.94
N LEU A 66 -3.91 4.08 3.93
CA LEU A 66 -4.30 3.34 2.73
C LEU A 66 -5.66 2.71 2.94
N TRP A 67 -6.30 2.31 1.85
CA TRP A 67 -7.47 1.46 1.94
C TRP A 67 -7.35 0.30 0.96
N THR A 68 -7.95 -0.82 1.30
CA THR A 68 -7.93 -2.03 0.47
C THR A 68 -9.21 -2.82 0.72
N HIS A 69 -9.42 -3.86 -0.09
CA HIS A 69 -10.54 -4.78 0.11
C HIS A 69 -10.10 -5.95 0.98
N SER A 70 -10.99 -6.40 1.86
CA SER A 70 -10.71 -7.53 2.76
C SER A 70 -10.40 -8.84 2.04
N ILE A 71 -10.81 -8.96 0.77
CA ILE A 71 -10.51 -10.16 -0.02
C ILE A 71 -9.04 -10.25 -0.43
N LEU A 72 -8.27 -9.18 -0.28
CA LEU A 72 -6.86 -9.14 -0.64
C LEU A 72 -5.98 -9.54 0.55
N ALA A 73 -6.06 -10.80 0.94
CA ALA A 73 -5.37 -11.30 2.14
C ALA A 73 -3.85 -11.10 2.10
N ALA A 74 -3.24 -11.26 0.93
CA ALA A 74 -1.80 -11.08 0.78
C ALA A 74 -1.39 -9.61 1.04
N ALA A 75 -2.21 -8.66 0.58
CA ALA A 75 -1.97 -7.24 0.84
C ALA A 75 -2.10 -6.92 2.33
N ARG A 76 -3.11 -7.49 2.99
CA ARG A 76 -3.29 -7.31 4.43
C ARG A 76 -2.06 -7.76 5.21
N HIS A 77 -1.53 -8.93 4.86
CA HIS A 77 -0.33 -9.46 5.50
C HIS A 77 0.88 -8.54 5.31
N THR A 78 1.05 -8.00 4.12
CA THR A 78 2.12 -7.04 3.81
C THR A 78 2.02 -5.80 4.68
N TYR A 79 0.81 -5.25 4.83
CA TYR A 79 0.60 -4.04 5.63
C TYR A 79 0.82 -4.32 7.13
N GLU A 80 0.34 -5.44 7.62
CA GLU A 80 0.56 -5.85 9.00
C GLU A 80 2.06 -5.96 9.32
N LYS A 81 2.82 -6.59 8.44
CA LYS A 81 4.27 -6.74 8.60
C LYS A 81 4.99 -5.41 8.59
N ALA A 82 4.50 -4.44 7.85
CA ALA A 82 5.09 -3.10 7.81
C ALA A 82 4.75 -2.27 9.05
N GLY A 83 3.85 -2.75 9.90
CA GLY A 83 3.46 -2.06 11.11
C GLY A 83 2.16 -1.28 11.01
N PHE A 84 1.45 -1.37 9.88
CA PHE A 84 0.16 -0.73 9.73
C PHE A 84 -0.90 -1.40 10.61
N THR A 85 -1.82 -0.59 11.09
CA THR A 85 -2.94 -1.05 11.92
C THR A 85 -4.25 -0.82 11.20
N LEU A 86 -5.15 -1.80 11.25
CA LEU A 86 -6.50 -1.64 10.75
C LEU A 86 -7.25 -0.66 11.62
N THR A 87 -7.68 0.47 11.06
CA THR A 87 -8.35 1.53 11.82
C THR A 87 -9.85 1.57 11.59
N SER A 88 -10.32 1.08 10.46
CA SER A 88 -11.73 1.14 10.13
C SER A 88 -12.06 0.12 9.04
N SER A 89 -13.29 -0.35 9.01
CA SER A 89 -13.79 -1.19 7.93
C SER A 89 -15.21 -0.76 7.59
N GLU A 90 -15.56 -0.89 6.32
CA GLU A 90 -16.86 -0.46 5.83
C GLU A 90 -17.37 -1.45 4.78
N LYS A 91 -18.62 -1.92 4.96
CA LYS A 91 -19.26 -2.74 3.94
C LYS A 91 -19.73 -1.87 2.80
N LYS A 92 -19.37 -2.25 1.58
CA LYS A 92 -19.79 -1.55 0.36
C LYS A 92 -20.43 -2.54 -0.59
N HIS A 93 -21.45 -2.09 -1.30
CA HIS A 93 -22.05 -2.86 -2.38
C HIS A 93 -21.51 -2.31 -3.69
N SER A 94 -20.82 -3.15 -4.44
CA SER A 94 -20.22 -2.75 -5.71
C SER A 94 -20.36 -3.85 -6.73
N TRP A 95 -20.87 -3.48 -7.91
CA TRP A 95 -21.05 -4.41 -9.03
C TRP A 95 -21.82 -5.68 -8.65
N GLY A 96 -22.87 -5.54 -7.85
CA GLY A 96 -23.69 -6.67 -7.42
C GLY A 96 -23.06 -7.56 -6.37
N LYS A 97 -21.94 -7.14 -5.78
CA LYS A 97 -21.26 -7.89 -4.72
C LYS A 97 -21.07 -7.04 -3.48
N ASP A 98 -21.18 -7.67 -2.32
CA ASP A 98 -20.84 -7.03 -1.07
C ASP A 98 -19.33 -7.19 -0.85
N VAL A 99 -18.64 -6.06 -0.66
CA VAL A 99 -17.21 -6.04 -0.36
C VAL A 99 -16.98 -5.24 0.92
N VAL A 100 -15.92 -5.58 1.62
CA VAL A 100 -15.50 -4.83 2.82
C VAL A 100 -14.27 -4.02 2.48
N ALA A 101 -14.39 -2.70 2.55
CA ALA A 101 -13.25 -1.80 2.42
C ALA A 101 -12.58 -1.67 3.78
N GLU A 102 -11.27 -1.78 3.82
CA GLU A 102 -10.49 -1.68 5.05
C GLU A 102 -9.54 -0.49 4.96
N TYR A 103 -9.46 0.26 6.03
CA TYR A 103 -8.58 1.43 6.14
C TYR A 103 -7.49 1.13 7.13
N TRP A 104 -6.25 1.36 6.72
CA TRP A 104 -5.06 1.05 7.50
C TRP A 104 -4.20 2.29 7.65
N ASP A 105 -3.64 2.48 8.82
CA ASP A 105 -2.76 3.62 9.09
C ASP A 105 -1.46 3.16 9.74
N LEU A 106 -0.40 3.91 9.44
CA LEU A 106 0.90 3.74 10.10
C LEU A 106 1.36 5.11 10.58
N ASP A 107 1.61 5.24 11.87
CA ASP A 107 2.22 6.43 12.44
C ASP A 107 3.73 6.36 12.24
N LEU A 108 4.30 7.45 11.80
CA LEU A 108 5.74 7.54 11.48
C LEU A 108 6.58 8.14 12.59
#